data_e6c8b7208ec8db0a2615ba094d0bb33b
#
_entry.id   e6c8b7208ec8db0a2615ba094d0bb33b
#
_cell.length_a   1.000
_cell.length_b   1.000
_cell.length_c   1.000
_cell.angle_alpha   90.00
_cell.angle_beta   90.00
_cell.angle_gamma   90.00
#
_symmetry.space_group_name_H-M   'P 1'
#
loop_
_entity.id
_entity.type
_entity.pdbx_description
1 polymer ?
#
loop_
_entity_poly.entity_id
_entity_poly.type
_entity_poly.pdbx_seq_one_letter_code
_entity_poly.pdbx_strand_id
1 'polypeptide(L)'
;AVLTGCLRVSKESIFTGLNNFEINSIVDIDHDEQFGFTDDEVMKLLSDYDRSERYPDVKEWYDGYHFGNIDIYCPWDVIQYCKSLYLDVSAKPQDFWSNSSGNAIVRRFIDKADISTRNEIERLIAGESIEKDVVSELTYDEIDKSIENLWSVLFTTGYLTHKGCTESGKYRLVIPNKEVRNLFVKKIREWFSDV
;
A
#
# COMPACT_ATOMS: atom_id res chain seq x y z
N ALA A 1 26.20 3.69 1.55
CA ALA A 1 25.33 2.93 0.66
C ALA A 1 23.88 3.12 1.14
N VAL A 2 22.94 3.19 0.21
CA VAL A 2 21.50 3.22 0.50
C VAL A 2 20.94 1.86 0.05
N LEU A 3 20.18 1.20 0.93
CA LEU A 3 19.49 -0.06 0.66
C LEU A 3 17.99 0.18 0.82
N THR A 4 17.19 -0.27 -0.13
CA THR A 4 15.74 -0.16 -0.11
C THR A 4 15.08 -1.52 -0.27
N GLY A 5 13.92 -1.72 0.32
CA GLY A 5 13.15 -2.97 0.19
C GLY A 5 11.83 -2.88 0.95
N CYS A 6 10.88 -3.72 0.56
CA CYS A 6 9.57 -3.79 1.22
C CYS A 6 9.63 -4.46 2.61
N LEU A 7 10.66 -5.26 2.88
CA LEU A 7 10.91 -5.90 4.17
C LEU A 7 12.32 -5.57 4.64
N ARG A 8 12.60 -5.83 5.91
CA ARG A 8 13.89 -5.48 6.53
C ARG A 8 15.04 -6.33 5.99
N VAL A 9 15.72 -5.84 4.98
CA VAL A 9 16.85 -6.51 4.30
C VAL A 9 18.05 -6.66 5.22
N SER A 10 18.23 -5.75 6.19
CA SER A 10 19.38 -5.77 7.11
C SER A 10 19.43 -6.98 8.07
N LYS A 11 18.33 -7.72 8.21
CA LYS A 11 18.29 -8.96 9.01
C LYS A 11 18.64 -10.21 8.19
N GLU A 12 18.74 -10.09 6.87
CA GLU A 12 19.11 -11.23 6.03
C GLU A 12 20.57 -11.63 6.27
N SER A 13 20.84 -12.93 6.20
CA SER A 13 22.15 -13.54 6.57
C SER A 13 23.34 -12.96 5.80
N ILE A 14 23.14 -12.44 4.59
CA ILE A 14 24.17 -11.84 3.76
C ILE A 14 24.70 -10.50 4.31
N PHE A 15 23.98 -9.88 5.26
CA PHE A 15 24.33 -8.59 5.85
C PHE A 15 24.87 -8.69 7.29
N THR A 16 25.18 -9.88 7.79
CA THR A 16 25.62 -10.10 9.18
C THR A 16 26.88 -9.34 9.59
N GLY A 17 27.67 -8.85 8.64
CA GLY A 17 28.87 -8.03 8.89
C GLY A 17 28.65 -6.52 8.87
N LEU A 18 27.45 -6.06 8.55
CA LEU A 18 27.13 -4.64 8.44
C LEU A 18 26.35 -4.20 9.68
N ASN A 19 26.98 -3.34 10.49
CA ASN A 19 26.40 -2.75 11.69
C ASN A 19 26.09 -1.27 11.46
N ASN A 20 25.24 -0.67 12.30
CA ASN A 20 24.94 0.76 12.31
C ASN A 20 24.19 1.28 11.07
N PHE A 21 23.16 0.57 10.63
CA PHE A 21 22.21 1.13 9.67
C PHE A 21 21.26 2.08 10.40
N GLU A 22 21.08 3.26 9.83
CA GLU A 22 19.89 4.06 10.06
C GLU A 22 18.77 3.47 9.20
N ILE A 23 17.64 3.14 9.83
CA ILE A 23 16.52 2.47 9.15
C ILE A 23 15.32 3.39 9.27
N ASN A 24 14.84 3.83 8.11
CA ASN A 24 13.61 4.60 7.98
C ASN A 24 12.53 3.70 7.36
N SER A 25 11.34 3.77 7.89
CA SER A 25 10.17 3.00 7.45
C SER A 25 9.00 3.95 7.15
N ILE A 26 7.93 3.40 6.62
CA ILE A 26 6.71 4.17 6.28
C ILE A 26 6.02 4.82 7.50
N VAL A 27 6.41 4.46 8.73
CA VAL A 27 5.86 5.06 9.96
C VAL A 27 6.75 6.15 10.55
N ASP A 28 7.95 6.34 10.01
CA ASP A 28 8.89 7.36 10.47
C ASP A 28 8.60 8.70 9.80
N ILE A 29 8.83 9.79 10.56
CA ILE A 29 8.58 11.16 10.08
C ILE A 29 9.70 11.62 9.15
N ASP A 30 10.92 11.11 9.35
CA ASP A 30 12.06 11.47 8.50
C ASP A 30 11.83 10.94 7.08
N HIS A 31 11.86 11.87 6.11
CA HIS A 31 11.72 11.58 4.69
C HIS A 31 10.32 11.09 4.26
N ASP A 32 9.26 11.37 5.04
CA ASP A 32 7.89 10.94 4.76
C ASP A 32 7.34 11.49 3.42
N GLU A 33 7.83 12.65 2.94
CA GLU A 33 7.46 13.23 1.64
C GLU A 33 8.23 12.66 0.44
N GLN A 34 9.30 11.89 0.64
CA GLN A 34 10.26 11.61 -0.43
C GLN A 34 9.96 10.35 -1.25
N PHE A 35 9.04 9.50 -0.79
CA PHE A 35 8.74 8.21 -1.42
C PHE A 35 7.36 8.14 -2.09
N GLY A 36 6.72 9.29 -2.28
CA GLY A 36 5.44 9.44 -2.98
C GLY A 36 5.31 10.84 -3.56
N PHE A 37 4.17 11.11 -4.20
CA PHE A 37 3.81 12.48 -4.55
C PHE A 37 2.90 13.08 -3.48
N THR A 38 3.17 14.32 -3.11
CA THR A 38 2.28 15.13 -2.28
C THR A 38 1.10 15.67 -3.10
N ASP A 39 0.07 16.18 -2.43
CA ASP A 39 -1.08 16.83 -3.08
C ASP A 39 -0.64 17.97 -4.03
N ASP A 40 0.29 18.82 -3.56
CA ASP A 40 0.79 19.97 -4.32
C ASP A 40 1.56 19.51 -5.59
N GLU A 41 2.35 18.45 -5.48
CA GLU A 41 3.07 17.88 -6.63
C GLU A 41 2.12 17.26 -7.64
N VAL A 42 1.07 16.57 -7.19
CA VAL A 42 0.03 16.02 -8.07
C VAL A 42 -0.73 17.13 -8.78
N MET A 43 -1.15 18.17 -8.05
CA MET A 43 -1.84 19.32 -8.64
C MET A 43 -0.94 20.04 -9.66
N LYS A 44 0.34 20.22 -9.34
CA LYS A 44 1.30 20.81 -10.28
C LYS A 44 1.47 19.95 -11.51
N LEU A 45 1.66 18.64 -11.36
CA LEU A 45 1.82 17.70 -12.47
C LEU A 45 0.60 17.73 -13.40
N LEU A 46 -0.61 17.70 -12.86
CA LEU A 46 -1.84 17.79 -13.64
C LEU A 46 -1.96 19.14 -14.36
N SER A 47 -1.53 20.24 -13.73
CA SER A 47 -1.48 21.56 -14.37
C SER A 47 -0.49 21.59 -15.53
N ASP A 48 0.69 20.99 -15.38
CA ASP A 48 1.72 20.89 -16.43
C ASP A 48 1.22 20.09 -17.67
N TYR A 49 0.23 19.20 -17.46
CA TYR A 49 -0.47 18.45 -18.52
C TYR A 49 -1.75 19.11 -19.02
N ASP A 50 -2.13 20.32 -18.54
CA ASP A 50 -3.42 20.98 -18.79
C ASP A 50 -4.63 20.08 -18.42
N ARG A 51 -4.56 19.42 -17.27
CA ARG A 51 -5.58 18.45 -16.79
C ARG A 51 -5.94 18.63 -15.31
N SER A 52 -5.88 19.85 -14.82
CA SER A 52 -6.19 20.15 -13.40
C SER A 52 -7.58 19.69 -12.96
N GLU A 53 -8.55 19.63 -13.91
CA GLU A 53 -9.90 19.12 -13.67
C GLU A 53 -9.96 17.64 -13.31
N ARG A 54 -8.86 16.89 -13.54
CA ARG A 54 -8.75 15.46 -13.22
C ARG A 54 -8.24 15.18 -11.81
N TYR A 55 -7.93 16.20 -11.03
CA TYR A 55 -7.48 16.03 -9.66
C TYR A 55 -8.43 15.19 -8.78
N PRO A 56 -9.79 15.35 -8.83
CA PRO A 56 -10.68 14.48 -8.06
C PRO A 56 -10.56 13.00 -8.44
N ASP A 57 -10.34 12.70 -9.71
CA ASP A 57 -10.15 11.33 -10.20
C ASP A 57 -8.85 10.73 -9.60
N VAL A 58 -7.75 11.48 -9.65
CA VAL A 58 -6.44 11.05 -9.10
C VAL A 58 -6.54 10.84 -7.60
N LYS A 59 -7.21 11.74 -6.90
CA LYS A 59 -7.39 11.66 -5.45
C LYS A 59 -8.19 10.43 -5.04
N GLU A 60 -9.30 10.14 -5.70
CA GLU A 60 -10.13 8.97 -5.40
C GLU A 60 -9.40 7.65 -5.65
N TRP A 61 -8.57 7.60 -6.69
CA TRP A 61 -8.01 6.35 -7.17
C TRP A 61 -6.64 6.01 -6.60
N TYR A 62 -5.78 7.01 -6.36
CA TYR A 62 -4.34 6.80 -6.13
C TYR A 62 -3.79 7.46 -4.86
N ASP A 63 -4.60 8.26 -4.15
CA ASP A 63 -4.27 8.85 -2.84
C ASP A 63 -4.41 7.83 -1.71
N GLY A 64 -4.00 8.22 -0.52
CA GLY A 64 -4.37 7.58 0.75
C GLY A 64 -3.29 6.74 1.40
N TYR A 65 -2.06 6.78 0.92
CA TYR A 65 -0.92 6.22 1.65
C TYR A 65 -0.46 7.20 2.72
N HIS A 66 -0.56 6.80 3.98
CA HIS A 66 -0.13 7.64 5.10
C HIS A 66 1.28 7.24 5.54
N PHE A 67 2.26 8.13 5.29
CA PHE A 67 3.66 7.97 5.67
C PHE A 67 4.01 9.04 6.71
N GLY A 68 4.63 8.62 7.83
CA GLY A 68 4.95 9.55 8.91
C GLY A 68 3.73 10.39 9.33
N ASN A 69 3.69 11.65 8.92
CA ASN A 69 2.62 12.59 9.22
C ASN A 69 1.83 13.07 7.99
N ILE A 70 2.13 12.57 6.79
CA ILE A 70 1.52 13.07 5.54
C ILE A 70 0.85 11.95 4.74
N ASP A 71 -0.11 12.36 3.91
CA ASP A 71 -0.70 11.50 2.90
C ASP A 71 0.02 11.71 1.57
N ILE A 72 0.36 10.61 0.89
CA ILE A 72 1.07 10.60 -0.38
C ILE A 72 0.37 9.71 -1.39
N TYR A 73 0.62 9.98 -2.66
CA TYR A 73 0.15 9.20 -3.80
C TYR A 73 1.23 8.24 -4.29
N CYS A 74 0.82 7.11 -4.84
CA CYS A 74 1.72 6.22 -5.57
C CYS A 74 2.19 6.90 -6.87
N PRO A 75 3.49 7.22 -7.03
CA PRO A 75 3.98 7.95 -8.21
C PRO A 75 3.74 7.20 -9.52
N TRP A 76 3.86 5.87 -9.50
CA TRP A 76 3.63 5.04 -10.68
C TRP A 76 2.24 5.24 -11.26
N ASP A 77 1.20 5.19 -10.42
CA ASP A 77 -0.18 5.25 -10.85
C ASP A 77 -0.54 6.63 -11.39
N VAL A 78 -0.11 7.69 -10.68
CA VAL A 78 -0.31 9.08 -11.12
C VAL A 78 0.34 9.32 -12.48
N ILE A 79 1.60 8.88 -12.66
CA ILE A 79 2.32 9.05 -13.92
C ILE A 79 1.64 8.28 -15.06
N GLN A 80 1.20 7.03 -14.82
CA GLN A 80 0.52 6.24 -15.86
C GLN A 80 -0.82 6.86 -16.24
N TYR A 81 -1.57 7.41 -15.27
CA TYR A 81 -2.81 8.11 -15.59
C TYR A 81 -2.55 9.40 -16.39
N CYS A 82 -1.56 10.21 -16.00
CA CYS A 82 -1.16 11.39 -16.77
C CYS A 82 -0.76 11.04 -18.21
N LYS A 83 -0.01 9.95 -18.41
CA LYS A 83 0.31 9.44 -19.77
C LYS A 83 -0.94 9.05 -20.54
N SER A 84 -1.90 8.40 -19.90
CA SER A 84 -3.17 8.04 -20.53
C SER A 84 -3.95 9.29 -20.95
N LEU A 85 -4.00 10.31 -20.09
CA LEU A 85 -4.65 11.60 -20.39
C LEU A 85 -3.95 12.39 -21.51
N TYR A 86 -2.63 12.23 -21.65
CA TYR A 86 -1.89 12.83 -22.75
C TYR A 86 -2.29 12.23 -24.11
N LEU A 87 -2.55 10.92 -24.15
CA LEU A 87 -2.95 10.21 -25.36
C LEU A 87 -4.45 10.38 -25.66
N ASP A 88 -5.28 10.38 -24.62
CA ASP A 88 -6.73 10.53 -24.70
C ASP A 88 -7.24 11.36 -23.52
N VAL A 89 -7.71 12.57 -23.81
CA VAL A 89 -8.22 13.52 -22.79
C VAL A 89 -9.45 12.97 -22.04
N SER A 90 -10.12 11.99 -22.60
CA SER A 90 -11.28 11.31 -22.01
C SER A 90 -10.92 10.06 -21.21
N ALA A 91 -9.62 9.72 -21.10
CA ALA A 91 -9.15 8.56 -20.38
C ALA A 91 -9.66 8.56 -18.93
N LYS A 92 -10.07 7.38 -18.46
CA LYS A 92 -10.51 7.18 -17.08
C LYS A 92 -9.41 6.54 -16.26
N PRO A 93 -9.38 6.79 -14.94
CA PRO A 93 -8.50 6.06 -14.05
C PRO A 93 -8.73 4.55 -14.15
N GLN A 94 -7.67 3.78 -13.95
CA GLN A 94 -7.70 2.32 -13.98
C GLN A 94 -6.63 1.74 -13.06
N ASP A 95 -6.67 0.43 -12.86
CA ASP A 95 -5.72 -0.30 -12.03
C ASP A 95 -4.37 -0.42 -12.78
N PHE A 96 -3.36 0.39 -12.40
CA PHE A 96 -2.02 0.35 -12.99
C PHE A 96 -1.06 -0.50 -12.16
N TRP A 97 -1.04 -0.30 -10.84
CA TRP A 97 -0.14 -1.00 -9.94
C TRP A 97 -0.55 -2.47 -9.76
N SER A 98 -1.82 -2.75 -9.63
CA SER A 98 -2.35 -4.10 -9.46
C SER A 98 -2.02 -5.04 -10.64
N ASN A 99 -1.81 -4.48 -11.83
CA ASN A 99 -1.42 -5.21 -13.02
C ASN A 99 0.11 -5.38 -13.15
N SER A 100 0.91 -4.65 -12.40
CA SER A 100 2.38 -4.69 -12.45
C SER A 100 2.99 -5.73 -11.53
N SER A 101 2.29 -6.15 -10.47
CA SER A 101 2.75 -7.14 -9.50
C SER A 101 1.93 -8.43 -9.57
N GLY A 102 2.54 -9.55 -9.24
CA GLY A 102 1.88 -10.86 -9.24
C GLY A 102 0.82 -11.03 -8.14
N ASN A 103 0.67 -10.05 -7.25
CA ASN A 103 -0.28 -10.02 -6.11
C ASN A 103 -0.33 -11.33 -5.29
N ALA A 104 0.76 -12.12 -5.35
CA ALA A 104 0.84 -13.44 -4.73
C ALA A 104 0.66 -13.36 -3.20
N ILE A 105 1.07 -12.26 -2.58
CA ILE A 105 0.93 -12.07 -1.14
C ILE A 105 -0.55 -11.96 -0.72
N VAL A 106 -1.37 -11.23 -1.49
CA VAL A 106 -2.80 -11.10 -1.22
C VAL A 106 -3.49 -12.47 -1.38
N ARG A 107 -3.13 -13.26 -2.41
CA ARG A 107 -3.66 -14.60 -2.57
C ARG A 107 -3.28 -15.50 -1.39
N ARG A 108 -2.00 -15.53 -1.01
CA ARG A 108 -1.52 -16.30 0.16
C ARG A 108 -2.25 -15.91 1.45
N PHE A 109 -2.53 -14.62 1.61
CA PHE A 109 -3.28 -14.12 2.75
C PHE A 109 -4.74 -14.62 2.76
N ILE A 110 -5.43 -14.53 1.62
CA ILE A 110 -6.82 -15.01 1.48
C ILE A 110 -6.90 -16.52 1.69
N ASP A 111 -5.95 -17.30 1.15
CA ASP A 111 -5.91 -18.77 1.30
C ASP A 111 -5.73 -19.22 2.76
N LYS A 112 -5.05 -18.41 3.58
CA LYS A 112 -4.83 -18.67 5.02
C LYS A 112 -5.91 -18.07 5.92
N ALA A 113 -6.81 -17.25 5.38
CA ALA A 113 -7.81 -16.54 6.15
C ALA A 113 -8.85 -17.46 6.76
N ASP A 114 -8.96 -17.43 8.08
CA ASP A 114 -10.08 -18.01 8.82
C ASP A 114 -11.34 -17.12 8.73
N ILE A 115 -12.42 -17.53 9.38
CA ILE A 115 -13.69 -16.78 9.37
C ILE A 115 -13.51 -15.36 9.94
N SER A 116 -12.73 -15.22 11.00
CA SER A 116 -12.48 -13.92 11.63
C SER A 116 -11.74 -12.98 10.68
N THR A 117 -10.66 -13.48 10.07
CA THR A 117 -9.86 -12.74 9.10
C THR A 117 -10.67 -12.32 7.88
N ARG A 118 -11.58 -13.19 7.39
CA ARG A 118 -12.49 -12.86 6.29
C ARG A 118 -13.44 -11.72 6.64
N ASN A 119 -14.03 -11.74 7.82
CA ASN A 119 -14.88 -10.64 8.29
C ASN A 119 -14.10 -9.32 8.37
N GLU A 120 -12.83 -9.35 8.77
CA GLU A 120 -11.97 -8.17 8.78
C GLU A 120 -11.67 -7.65 7.37
N ILE A 121 -11.44 -8.53 6.40
CA ILE A 121 -11.26 -8.15 5.00
C ILE A 121 -12.55 -7.50 4.44
N GLU A 122 -13.71 -8.05 4.75
CA GLU A 122 -14.99 -7.48 4.33
C GLU A 122 -15.21 -6.08 4.91
N ARG A 123 -14.86 -5.87 6.19
CA ARG A 123 -14.89 -4.55 6.83
C ARG A 123 -13.95 -3.56 6.13
N LEU A 124 -12.73 -3.97 5.81
CA LEU A 124 -11.78 -3.14 5.06
C LEU A 124 -12.33 -2.76 3.67
N ILE A 125 -12.94 -3.71 2.95
CA ILE A 125 -13.57 -3.45 1.65
C ILE A 125 -14.77 -2.51 1.80
N ALA A 126 -15.50 -2.58 2.89
CA ALA A 126 -16.58 -1.63 3.22
C ALA A 126 -16.06 -0.23 3.57
N GLY A 127 -14.74 -0.04 3.71
CA GLY A 127 -14.12 1.24 4.06
C GLY A 127 -13.94 1.46 5.55
N GLU A 128 -14.16 0.41 6.37
CA GLU A 128 -13.90 0.45 7.81
C GLU A 128 -12.41 0.22 8.10
N SER A 129 -11.99 0.57 9.31
CA SER A 129 -10.66 0.23 9.83
C SER A 129 -10.70 -1.03 10.68
N ILE A 130 -9.57 -1.72 10.73
CA ILE A 130 -9.30 -2.80 11.68
C ILE A 130 -8.08 -2.46 12.53
N GLU A 131 -8.02 -2.98 13.75
CA GLU A 131 -6.91 -2.71 14.66
C GLU A 131 -5.95 -3.91 14.70
N LYS A 132 -4.69 -3.69 14.35
CA LYS A 132 -3.66 -4.73 14.28
C LYS A 132 -2.35 -4.27 14.93
N ASP A 133 -1.66 -5.24 15.54
CA ASP A 133 -0.25 -5.10 15.82
C ASP A 133 0.52 -5.26 14.51
N VAL A 134 1.42 -4.31 14.22
CA VAL A 134 2.26 -4.36 13.02
C VAL A 134 3.71 -4.58 13.43
N VAL A 135 4.31 -5.61 12.87
CA VAL A 135 5.72 -5.92 13.01
C VAL A 135 6.46 -5.37 11.79
N SER A 136 7.15 -4.24 11.96
CA SER A 136 7.93 -3.59 10.88
C SER A 136 9.23 -4.31 10.54
N GLU A 137 9.67 -5.24 11.39
CA GLU A 137 10.98 -5.90 11.30
C GLU A 137 10.93 -7.34 10.79
N LEU A 138 9.88 -7.71 10.03
CA LEU A 138 9.76 -9.05 9.47
C LEU A 138 10.81 -9.33 8.41
N THR A 139 11.34 -10.54 8.44
CA THR A 139 12.16 -11.13 7.38
C THR A 139 11.31 -11.96 6.44
N TYR A 140 11.85 -12.30 5.25
CA TYR A 140 11.14 -13.14 4.28
C TYR A 140 10.74 -14.51 4.83
N ASP A 141 11.55 -15.11 5.71
CA ASP A 141 11.29 -16.42 6.33
C ASP A 141 10.18 -16.38 7.40
N GLU A 142 9.79 -15.18 7.85
CA GLU A 142 8.79 -14.99 8.89
C GLU A 142 7.39 -14.71 8.35
N ILE A 143 7.27 -14.37 7.07
CA ILE A 143 6.01 -13.97 6.43
C ILE A 143 4.88 -14.98 6.71
N ASP A 144 5.18 -16.26 6.50
CA ASP A 144 4.17 -17.33 6.52
C ASP A 144 3.94 -17.96 7.89
N LYS A 145 4.63 -17.50 8.95
CA LYS A 145 4.56 -18.11 10.27
C LYS A 145 3.24 -17.86 11.00
N SER A 146 2.59 -16.71 10.73
CA SER A 146 1.29 -16.38 11.34
C SER A 146 0.46 -15.49 10.41
N ILE A 147 -0.84 -15.38 10.72
CA ILE A 147 -1.74 -14.46 10.01
C ILE A 147 -1.41 -13.00 10.37
N GLU A 148 -0.93 -12.74 11.57
CA GLU A 148 -0.50 -11.41 12.03
C GLU A 148 0.70 -10.92 11.22
N ASN A 149 1.65 -11.80 10.90
CA ASN A 149 2.77 -11.48 10.02
C ASN A 149 2.29 -11.10 8.63
N LEU A 150 1.29 -11.80 8.10
CA LEU A 150 0.71 -11.46 6.80
C LEU A 150 0.01 -10.09 6.80
N TRP A 151 -0.69 -9.70 7.89
CA TRP A 151 -1.22 -8.35 8.05
C TRP A 151 -0.09 -7.30 8.02
N SER A 152 1.00 -7.56 8.71
CA SER A 152 2.18 -6.68 8.72
C SER A 152 2.79 -6.54 7.33
N VAL A 153 2.89 -7.64 6.57
CA VAL A 153 3.40 -7.61 5.19
C VAL A 153 2.46 -6.84 4.26
N LEU A 154 1.14 -7.02 4.36
CA LEU A 154 0.19 -6.24 3.57
C LEU A 154 0.34 -4.73 3.84
N PHE A 155 0.63 -4.34 5.07
CA PHE A 155 0.90 -2.96 5.44
C PHE A 155 2.24 -2.47 4.84
N THR A 156 3.34 -3.17 5.06
CA THR A 156 4.68 -2.75 4.60
C THR A 156 4.84 -2.80 3.07
N THR A 157 4.01 -3.56 2.38
CA THR A 157 4.03 -3.67 0.91
C THR A 157 2.99 -2.78 0.22
N GLY A 158 2.25 -1.95 0.96
CA GLY A 158 1.34 -0.95 0.40
C GLY A 158 -0.06 -1.47 0.03
N TYR A 159 -0.44 -2.70 0.41
CA TYR A 159 -1.83 -3.15 0.27
C TYR A 159 -2.74 -2.57 1.36
N LEU A 160 -2.17 -2.19 2.48
CA LEU A 160 -2.85 -1.47 3.55
C LEU A 160 -2.04 -0.24 3.93
N THR A 161 -2.71 0.73 4.50
CA THR A 161 -2.13 1.90 5.16
C THR A 161 -2.75 2.06 6.53
N HIS A 162 -2.40 3.11 7.27
CA HIS A 162 -3.00 3.35 8.58
C HIS A 162 -3.65 4.73 8.72
N LYS A 163 -4.57 4.83 9.68
CA LYS A 163 -5.18 6.10 10.14
C LYS A 163 -4.85 6.32 11.62
N GLY A 164 -3.56 6.32 11.92
CA GLY A 164 -3.03 6.48 13.27
C GLY A 164 -3.07 5.22 14.11
N CYS A 165 -2.67 5.36 15.38
CA CYS A 165 -2.60 4.29 16.37
C CYS A 165 -3.69 4.43 17.43
N THR A 166 -4.03 3.33 18.08
CA THR A 166 -4.85 3.29 19.30
C THR A 166 -4.00 3.64 20.53
N GLU A 167 -4.65 3.88 21.66
CA GLU A 167 -3.95 4.08 22.95
C GLU A 167 -3.11 2.86 23.36
N SER A 168 -3.48 1.66 22.89
CA SER A 168 -2.74 0.41 23.12
C SER A 168 -1.58 0.20 22.13
N GLY A 169 -1.32 1.12 21.20
CA GLY A 169 -0.24 1.04 20.21
C GLY A 169 -0.56 0.24 18.97
N LYS A 170 -1.80 -0.24 18.78
CA LYS A 170 -2.22 -0.92 17.55
C LYS A 170 -2.47 0.07 16.43
N TYR A 171 -2.10 -0.27 15.21
CA TYR A 171 -2.43 0.52 14.04
C TYR A 171 -3.88 0.29 13.59
N ARG A 172 -4.57 1.38 13.26
CA ARG A 172 -5.87 1.33 12.58
C ARG A 172 -5.64 1.21 11.08
N LEU A 173 -5.59 -0.02 10.59
CA LEU A 173 -5.33 -0.32 9.19
C LEU A 173 -6.57 -0.10 8.34
N VAL A 174 -6.35 0.42 7.12
CA VAL A 174 -7.38 0.64 6.09
C VAL A 174 -6.80 0.29 4.71
N ILE A 175 -7.67 0.06 3.73
CA ILE A 175 -7.27 0.04 2.32
C ILE A 175 -7.02 1.48 1.88
N PRO A 176 -5.85 1.79 1.25
CA PRO A 176 -5.46 3.16 0.96
C PRO A 176 -6.39 3.85 -0.03
N ASN A 177 -6.77 3.19 -1.12
CA ASN A 177 -7.43 3.82 -2.24
C ASN A 177 -8.32 2.86 -3.04
N LYS A 178 -8.93 3.39 -4.10
CA LYS A 178 -9.88 2.65 -4.95
C LYS A 178 -9.21 1.55 -5.75
N GLU A 179 -7.99 1.76 -6.24
CA GLU A 179 -7.26 0.75 -7.00
C GLU A 179 -7.00 -0.50 -6.13
N VAL A 180 -6.44 -0.31 -4.94
CA VAL A 180 -6.16 -1.43 -4.03
C VAL A 180 -7.45 -2.10 -3.57
N ARG A 181 -8.52 -1.34 -3.36
CA ARG A 181 -9.84 -1.90 -3.05
C ARG A 181 -10.35 -2.81 -4.16
N ASN A 182 -10.25 -2.38 -5.42
CA ASN A 182 -10.64 -3.19 -6.57
C ASN A 182 -9.85 -4.50 -6.64
N LEU A 183 -8.55 -4.45 -6.32
CA LEU A 183 -7.71 -5.63 -6.26
C LEU A 183 -8.22 -6.65 -5.22
N PHE A 184 -8.52 -6.21 -3.99
CA PHE A 184 -9.07 -7.10 -2.96
C PHE A 184 -10.39 -7.71 -3.41
N VAL A 185 -11.32 -6.91 -3.94
CA VAL A 185 -12.61 -7.38 -4.45
C VAL A 185 -12.43 -8.42 -5.56
N LYS A 186 -11.50 -8.17 -6.51
CA LYS A 186 -11.20 -9.08 -7.60
C LYS A 186 -10.64 -10.42 -7.08
N LYS A 187 -9.68 -10.37 -6.15
CA LYS A 187 -9.05 -11.57 -5.59
C LYS A 187 -10.01 -12.42 -4.77
N ILE A 188 -10.91 -11.80 -4.03
CA ILE A 188 -11.95 -12.52 -3.30
C ILE A 188 -12.93 -13.19 -4.27
N ARG A 189 -13.34 -12.51 -5.34
CA ARG A 189 -14.22 -13.12 -6.36
C ARG A 189 -13.56 -14.31 -7.06
N GLU A 190 -12.27 -14.18 -7.43
CA GLU A 190 -11.51 -15.29 -7.99
C GLU A 190 -11.52 -16.50 -7.04
N TRP A 191 -11.26 -16.28 -5.75
CA TRP A 191 -11.27 -17.32 -4.74
C TRP A 191 -12.64 -18.04 -4.60
N PHE A 192 -13.75 -17.30 -4.65
CA PHE A 192 -15.08 -17.91 -4.63
C PHE A 192 -15.42 -18.68 -5.90
N SER A 193 -14.76 -18.40 -7.02
CA SER A 193 -14.98 -19.10 -8.29
C SER A 193 -14.18 -20.41 -8.39
N ASP A 194 -13.13 -20.55 -7.58
CA ASP A 194 -12.27 -21.73 -7.52
C ASP A 194 -12.78 -22.80 -6.51
N VAL A 195 -13.90 -22.53 -5.78
CA VAL A 195 -14.58 -23.42 -4.83
C VAL A 195 -15.83 -24.00 -5.46
#